data_5587f5057a85eb4e935a524dbf44807e
#
_entry.id   5587f5057a85eb4e935a524dbf44807e
#
_cell.length_a   1.000
_cell.length_b   1.000
_cell.length_c   1.000
_cell.angle_alpha   90.00
_cell.angle_beta   90.00
_cell.angle_gamma   90.00
#
_symmetry.space_group_name_H-M   'P 1'
#
loop_
_entity.id
_entity.type
_entity.pdbx_description
1 polymer ?
#
loop_
_entity_poly.entity_id
_entity_poly.type
_entity_poly.pdbx_seq_one_letter_code
_entity_poly.pdbx_strand_id
1 'polypeptide(L)'
;MSHFMAESKELTLEIPEYEPDGKYDLTVVCLEDNTGNVVWYAKDTNMNFSDNSEVKPLPFDLSFTVTNSNKADTKSPELRDIQLDKETVSAGDILTITVDAEDDLSGIKECYVSFENKNTRKSLHVSHFMAGSKELTLEIPKYEPDGKYDLTVVCLEDN
;
A
#
# COMPACT_ATOMS: atom_id res chain seq x y z
N MET A 1 -1.10 4.19 8.94
CA MET A 1 -2.02 4.42 10.10
C MET A 1 -1.17 4.39 11.36
N SER A 2 -1.19 5.45 12.18
CA SER A 2 -0.37 5.52 13.40
C SER A 2 -1.16 4.95 14.58
N HIS A 3 -0.56 4.06 15.37
CA HIS A 3 -1.16 3.42 16.53
C HIS A 3 -0.54 3.99 17.84
N PHE A 4 -1.31 4.01 18.93
CA PHE A 4 -0.77 4.36 20.24
C PHE A 4 0.28 3.35 20.70
N MET A 5 1.38 3.84 21.27
CA MET A 5 2.30 3.01 22.07
C MET A 5 1.61 2.61 23.37
N ALA A 6 1.85 1.41 23.87
CA ALA A 6 1.05 0.73 24.91
C ALA A 6 0.82 1.50 26.24
N GLU A 7 1.54 2.58 26.53
CA GLU A 7 1.39 3.40 27.74
C GLU A 7 1.38 4.92 27.45
N SER A 8 1.44 5.32 26.17
CA SER A 8 1.46 6.73 25.74
C SER A 8 0.17 7.07 24.99
N LYS A 9 -0.37 8.25 25.20
CA LYS A 9 -1.44 8.85 24.39
C LYS A 9 -0.86 9.72 23.27
N GLU A 10 0.42 9.55 22.97
CA GLU A 10 1.13 10.31 21.95
C GLU A 10 1.21 9.51 20.66
N LEU A 11 0.96 10.17 19.55
CA LEU A 11 1.16 9.66 18.19
C LEU A 11 2.30 10.46 17.56
N THR A 12 3.19 9.75 16.87
CA THR A 12 4.27 10.36 16.11
C THR A 12 3.97 10.23 14.63
N LEU A 13 4.08 11.33 13.91
CA LEU A 13 4.01 11.40 12.46
C LEU A 13 5.40 11.80 11.94
N GLU A 14 6.02 10.93 11.18
CA GLU A 14 7.22 11.24 10.43
C GLU A 14 6.81 11.87 9.09
N ILE A 15 7.40 13.04 8.77
CA ILE A 15 7.14 13.72 7.51
C ILE A 15 8.13 13.19 6.47
N PRO A 16 7.66 12.63 5.34
CA PRO A 16 8.54 12.13 4.28
C PRO A 16 9.44 13.23 3.69
N GLU A 17 10.60 12.83 3.21
CA GLU A 17 11.61 13.76 2.68
C GLU A 17 11.11 14.57 1.46
N TYR A 18 10.22 13.97 0.67
CA TYR A 18 9.66 14.56 -0.55
C TYR A 18 8.22 15.02 -0.41
N GLU A 19 7.73 15.12 0.85
CA GLU A 19 6.37 15.59 1.11
C GLU A 19 6.19 17.03 0.60
N PRO A 20 5.08 17.35 -0.11
CA PRO A 20 4.83 18.70 -0.60
C PRO A 20 4.72 19.74 0.51
N ASP A 21 5.23 20.94 0.24
CA ASP A 21 4.98 22.10 1.09
C ASP A 21 3.49 22.40 1.18
N GLY A 22 3.03 22.77 2.37
CA GLY A 22 1.65 23.15 2.51
C GLY A 22 1.09 23.02 3.91
N LYS A 23 -0.17 23.41 4.03
CA LYS A 23 -0.94 23.25 5.25
C LYS A 23 -1.69 21.92 5.23
N TYR A 24 -1.47 21.12 6.25
CA TYR A 24 -2.11 19.83 6.45
C TYR A 24 -3.12 19.93 7.60
N ASP A 25 -4.37 19.67 7.28
CA ASP A 25 -5.46 19.71 8.24
C ASP A 25 -5.79 18.32 8.76
N LEU A 26 -6.03 18.19 10.06
CA LEU A 26 -6.61 16.97 10.63
C LEU A 26 -8.01 16.78 10.07
N THR A 27 -8.25 15.66 9.42
CA THR A 27 -9.55 15.35 8.78
C THR A 27 -10.31 14.25 9.49
N VAL A 28 -9.59 13.28 10.11
CA VAL A 28 -10.19 12.09 10.69
C VAL A 28 -9.40 11.59 11.90
N VAL A 29 -10.10 11.13 12.92
CA VAL A 29 -9.55 10.38 14.06
C VAL A 29 -10.38 9.13 14.26
N CYS A 30 -9.73 7.97 14.33
CA CYS A 30 -10.33 6.70 14.70
C CYS A 30 -9.92 6.33 16.13
N LEU A 31 -10.86 5.93 16.95
CA LEU A 31 -10.61 5.40 18.28
C LEU A 31 -11.22 4.02 18.39
N GLU A 32 -10.45 3.08 18.90
CA GLU A 32 -10.88 1.71 19.20
C GLU A 32 -10.58 1.43 20.68
N ASP A 33 -11.55 0.83 21.39
CA ASP A 33 -11.33 0.36 22.74
C ASP A 33 -10.80 -1.08 22.81
N ASN A 34 -10.43 -1.53 23.99
CA ASN A 34 -9.86 -2.88 24.19
C ASN A 34 -10.86 -4.02 23.93
N THR A 35 -12.13 -3.70 23.72
CA THR A 35 -13.19 -4.66 23.40
C THR A 35 -13.59 -4.66 21.92
N GLY A 36 -12.93 -3.82 21.10
CA GLY A 36 -13.14 -3.73 19.66
C GLY A 36 -14.26 -2.78 19.26
N ASN A 37 -14.76 -1.91 20.16
CA ASN A 37 -15.70 -0.86 19.77
C ASN A 37 -14.95 0.29 19.09
N VAL A 38 -15.41 0.68 17.90
CA VAL A 38 -14.79 1.70 17.06
C VAL A 38 -15.69 2.92 16.91
N VAL A 39 -15.11 4.11 16.98
CA VAL A 39 -15.75 5.38 16.65
C VAL A 39 -14.82 6.23 15.78
N TRP A 40 -15.40 6.85 14.76
CA TRP A 40 -14.73 7.78 13.88
C TRP A 40 -15.17 9.21 14.16
N TYR A 41 -14.23 10.13 14.27
CA TYR A 41 -14.46 11.57 14.28
C TYR A 41 -13.93 12.13 12.97
N ALA A 42 -14.78 12.75 12.16
CA ALA A 42 -14.42 13.22 10.81
C ALA A 42 -14.94 14.65 10.54
N LYS A 43 -14.21 15.42 9.73
CA LYS A 43 -14.70 16.71 9.21
C LYS A 43 -15.89 16.52 8.27
N ASP A 44 -15.85 15.49 7.42
CA ASP A 44 -16.97 15.05 6.58
C ASP A 44 -17.66 13.85 7.23
N THR A 45 -18.83 14.08 7.80
CA THR A 45 -19.63 13.03 8.45
C THR A 45 -20.40 12.13 7.48
N ASN A 46 -20.35 12.41 6.16
CA ASN A 46 -20.89 11.51 5.14
C ASN A 46 -19.90 10.42 4.72
N MET A 47 -18.70 10.40 5.28
CA MET A 47 -17.74 9.30 5.06
C MET A 47 -18.35 7.98 5.54
N ASN A 48 -18.20 6.94 4.71
CA ASN A 48 -18.69 5.60 5.02
C ASN A 48 -17.50 4.67 5.20
N PHE A 49 -17.31 4.16 6.41
CA PHE A 49 -16.26 3.20 6.71
C PHE A 49 -16.80 1.77 6.59
N SER A 50 -15.96 0.86 6.14
CA SER A 50 -16.33 -0.54 5.81
C SER A 50 -16.86 -1.37 6.99
N ASP A 51 -16.64 -0.90 8.22
CA ASP A 51 -17.05 -1.56 9.46
C ASP A 51 -18.42 -1.12 9.99
N ASN A 52 -19.11 -0.19 9.29
CA ASN A 52 -20.35 0.44 9.71
C ASN A 52 -20.29 1.12 11.10
N SER A 53 -19.10 1.54 11.51
CA SER A 53 -18.90 2.22 12.79
C SER A 53 -19.56 3.59 12.82
N GLU A 54 -19.85 4.08 14.02
CA GLU A 54 -20.41 5.43 14.23
C GLU A 54 -19.44 6.50 13.73
N VAL A 55 -19.94 7.47 12.96
CA VAL A 55 -19.19 8.65 12.51
C VAL A 55 -19.74 9.88 13.23
N LYS A 56 -18.86 10.58 13.95
CA LYS A 56 -19.17 11.84 14.67
C LYS A 56 -18.43 13.01 14.04
N PRO A 57 -18.96 14.24 14.16
CA PRO A 57 -18.21 15.41 13.72
C PRO A 57 -16.94 15.59 14.56
N LEU A 58 -15.84 15.93 13.89
CA LEU A 58 -14.58 16.27 14.54
C LEU A 58 -14.77 17.59 15.32
N PRO A 59 -14.59 17.62 16.67
CA PRO A 59 -15.01 18.75 17.50
C PRO A 59 -14.01 19.92 17.52
N PHE A 60 -12.91 19.83 16.78
CA PHE A 60 -11.85 20.83 16.75
C PHE A 60 -11.16 20.91 15.39
N ASP A 61 -10.56 22.06 15.08
CA ASP A 61 -9.68 22.24 13.94
C ASP A 61 -8.23 22.19 14.41
N LEU A 62 -7.46 21.28 13.82
CA LEU A 62 -6.03 21.14 14.06
C LEU A 62 -5.32 21.05 12.72
N SER A 63 -4.21 21.76 12.59
CA SER A 63 -3.39 21.75 11.38
C SER A 63 -1.94 22.03 11.72
N PHE A 64 -1.06 21.61 10.82
CA PHE A 64 0.35 21.98 10.83
C PHE A 64 0.79 22.38 9.42
N THR A 65 1.96 22.99 9.30
CA THR A 65 2.52 23.39 8.00
C THR A 65 3.81 22.61 7.78
N VAL A 66 3.91 21.98 6.61
CA VAL A 66 5.15 21.40 6.11
C VAL A 66 5.89 22.46 5.32
N THR A 67 7.17 22.63 5.63
CA THR A 67 8.11 23.39 4.82
C THR A 67 9.29 22.48 4.52
N ASN A 68 9.37 22.01 3.30
CA ASN A 68 10.41 21.08 2.86
C ASN A 68 11.45 21.83 2.02
N SER A 69 12.74 21.55 2.21
CA SER A 69 13.83 22.11 1.38
C SER A 69 14.01 21.34 0.07
N ASN A 70 13.47 20.14 0.01
CA ASN A 70 13.56 19.28 -1.17
C ASN A 70 12.40 19.56 -2.13
N LYS A 71 12.59 19.22 -3.40
CA LYS A 71 11.52 19.26 -4.37
C LYS A 71 10.52 18.15 -4.04
N ALA A 72 9.23 18.51 -3.96
CA ALA A 72 8.18 17.52 -3.76
C ALA A 72 8.12 16.53 -4.93
N ASP A 73 7.98 15.25 -4.61
CA ASP A 73 7.62 14.24 -5.60
C ASP A 73 6.12 14.26 -5.83
N THR A 74 5.72 14.43 -7.07
CA THR A 74 4.32 14.51 -7.48
C THR A 74 4.00 13.64 -8.69
N LYS A 75 4.97 12.83 -9.11
CA LYS A 75 4.80 11.93 -10.23
C LYS A 75 4.84 10.49 -9.74
N SER A 76 3.93 9.69 -10.25
CA SER A 76 3.93 8.26 -10.00
C SER A 76 5.02 7.55 -10.80
N PRO A 77 5.54 6.41 -10.29
CA PRO A 77 6.49 5.57 -11.00
C PRO A 77 5.95 5.07 -12.35
N GLU A 78 6.83 4.87 -13.31
CA GLU A 78 6.51 4.34 -14.63
C GLU A 78 7.01 2.90 -14.78
N LEU A 79 6.09 1.97 -15.11
CA LEU A 79 6.42 0.59 -15.45
C LEU A 79 6.94 0.55 -16.90
N ARG A 80 8.12 -0.03 -17.11
CA ARG A 80 8.75 -0.23 -18.43
C ARG A 80 8.60 -1.65 -18.95
N ASP A 81 8.89 -2.63 -18.09
CA ASP A 81 8.84 -4.03 -18.44
C ASP A 81 8.59 -4.92 -17.21
N ILE A 82 8.11 -6.13 -17.45
CA ILE A 82 7.97 -7.16 -16.42
C ILE A 82 8.27 -8.52 -17.04
N GLN A 83 9.14 -9.28 -16.40
CA GLN A 83 9.63 -10.57 -16.90
C GLN A 83 9.49 -11.67 -15.84
N LEU A 84 9.27 -12.89 -16.30
CA LEU A 84 9.24 -14.09 -15.47
C LEU A 84 10.47 -14.94 -15.77
N ASP A 85 11.06 -15.55 -14.74
CA ASP A 85 12.18 -16.47 -14.89
C ASP A 85 11.77 -17.80 -15.53
N LYS A 86 10.47 -18.16 -15.46
CA LYS A 86 9.89 -19.42 -15.98
C LYS A 86 8.50 -19.15 -16.56
N GLU A 87 8.18 -19.88 -17.65
CA GLU A 87 6.83 -19.87 -18.25
C GLU A 87 5.93 -20.98 -17.68
N THR A 88 6.52 -21.98 -17.04
CA THR A 88 5.79 -23.11 -16.44
C THR A 88 6.36 -23.41 -15.07
N VAL A 89 5.47 -23.54 -14.10
CA VAL A 89 5.79 -23.82 -12.69
C VAL A 89 4.86 -24.90 -12.15
N SER A 90 5.31 -25.60 -11.12
CA SER A 90 4.54 -26.60 -10.39
C SER A 90 4.25 -26.13 -8.96
N ALA A 91 3.33 -26.78 -8.29
CA ALA A 91 3.04 -26.54 -6.88
C ALA A 91 4.30 -26.67 -6.01
N GLY A 92 4.58 -25.67 -5.21
CA GLY A 92 5.77 -25.55 -4.37
C GLY A 92 6.99 -24.94 -5.05
N ASP A 93 6.91 -24.64 -6.36
CA ASP A 93 7.96 -23.89 -7.05
C ASP A 93 7.93 -22.40 -6.64
N ILE A 94 9.08 -21.76 -6.81
CA ILE A 94 9.21 -20.30 -6.69
C ILE A 94 9.31 -19.73 -8.11
N LEU A 95 8.46 -18.76 -8.40
CA LEU A 95 8.49 -17.94 -9.60
C LEU A 95 9.14 -16.60 -9.25
N THR A 96 10.19 -16.22 -9.98
CA THR A 96 10.83 -14.92 -9.86
C THR A 96 10.28 -13.96 -10.91
N ILE A 97 9.86 -12.80 -10.48
CA ILE A 97 9.29 -11.74 -11.32
C ILE A 97 10.24 -10.55 -11.25
N THR A 98 10.86 -10.20 -12.37
CA THR A 98 11.71 -9.02 -12.49
C THR A 98 10.87 -7.86 -13.01
N VAL A 99 10.91 -6.74 -12.31
CA VAL A 99 10.15 -5.53 -12.65
C VAL A 99 11.12 -4.45 -13.09
N ASP A 100 11.03 -4.00 -14.34
CA ASP A 100 11.73 -2.81 -14.82
C ASP A 100 10.79 -1.61 -14.73
N ALA A 101 11.08 -0.75 -13.77
CA ALA A 101 10.31 0.46 -13.53
C ALA A 101 11.24 1.59 -13.09
N GLU A 102 10.83 2.83 -13.37
CA GLU A 102 11.57 4.04 -13.00
C GLU A 102 10.66 5.03 -12.29
N ASP A 103 11.30 5.83 -11.48
CA ASP A 103 10.76 7.00 -10.84
C ASP A 103 11.72 8.18 -11.03
N ASP A 104 11.18 9.42 -11.06
CA ASP A 104 12.00 10.59 -11.41
C ASP A 104 12.67 11.26 -10.20
N LEU A 105 12.27 10.94 -8.96
CA LEU A 105 12.78 11.64 -7.78
C LEU A 105 12.93 10.77 -6.52
N SER A 106 11.85 10.21 -5.96
CA SER A 106 11.87 9.52 -4.67
C SER A 106 12.26 8.04 -4.77
N GLY A 107 12.18 7.49 -5.97
CA GLY A 107 12.43 6.08 -6.24
C GLY A 107 11.24 5.18 -5.90
N ILE A 108 11.31 3.93 -6.32
CA ILE A 108 10.22 2.97 -6.15
C ILE A 108 10.37 2.28 -4.80
N LYS A 109 9.35 2.42 -3.96
CA LYS A 109 9.27 1.82 -2.63
C LYS A 109 8.74 0.40 -2.69
N GLU A 110 7.65 0.19 -3.42
CA GLU A 110 6.94 -1.08 -3.44
C GLU A 110 6.33 -1.39 -4.80
N CYS A 111 6.17 -2.69 -5.07
CA CYS A 111 5.46 -3.19 -6.24
C CYS A 111 4.51 -4.32 -5.82
N TYR A 112 3.29 -4.26 -6.30
CA TYR A 112 2.30 -5.35 -6.20
C TYR A 112 2.01 -5.90 -7.58
N VAL A 113 2.02 -7.24 -7.70
CA VAL A 113 1.74 -7.96 -8.95
C VAL A 113 0.68 -9.03 -8.69
N SER A 114 -0.31 -9.12 -9.58
CA SER A 114 -1.36 -10.13 -9.50
C SER A 114 -1.58 -10.83 -10.83
N PHE A 115 -1.72 -12.16 -10.75
CA PHE A 115 -2.08 -13.04 -11.86
C PHE A 115 -3.43 -13.70 -11.59
N GLU A 116 -4.26 -13.89 -12.60
CA GLU A 116 -5.55 -14.56 -12.50
C GLU A 116 -5.61 -15.79 -13.42
N ASN A 117 -6.06 -16.91 -12.87
CA ASN A 117 -6.37 -18.12 -13.65
C ASN A 117 -7.64 -17.91 -14.46
N LYS A 118 -7.56 -18.02 -15.76
CA LYS A 118 -8.69 -17.79 -16.67
C LYS A 118 -9.88 -18.71 -16.46
N ASN A 119 -9.65 -19.92 -15.99
CA ASN A 119 -10.69 -20.94 -15.87
C ASN A 119 -11.39 -20.87 -14.50
N THR A 120 -10.63 -20.68 -13.43
CA THR A 120 -11.13 -20.74 -12.05
C THR A 120 -11.37 -19.38 -11.44
N ARG A 121 -10.85 -18.29 -12.05
CA ARG A 121 -10.88 -16.91 -11.53
C ARG A 121 -10.13 -16.74 -10.22
N LYS A 122 -9.32 -17.72 -9.83
CA LYS A 122 -8.41 -17.60 -8.69
C LYS A 122 -7.25 -16.69 -9.04
N SER A 123 -6.84 -15.89 -8.05
CA SER A 123 -5.71 -14.98 -8.19
C SER A 123 -4.54 -15.41 -7.31
N LEU A 124 -3.34 -15.28 -7.86
CA LEU A 124 -2.07 -15.32 -7.15
C LEU A 124 -1.46 -13.92 -7.18
N HIS A 125 -0.96 -13.46 -6.06
CA HIS A 125 -0.34 -12.15 -5.98
C HIS A 125 0.88 -12.15 -5.08
N VAL A 126 1.75 -11.20 -5.31
CA VAL A 126 2.92 -10.91 -4.49
C VAL A 126 3.12 -9.41 -4.40
N SER A 127 3.55 -8.95 -3.26
CA SER A 127 3.99 -7.60 -3.00
C SER A 127 5.36 -7.63 -2.31
N HIS A 128 6.00 -6.49 -2.25
CA HIS A 128 7.31 -6.26 -1.66
C HIS A 128 8.48 -6.83 -2.47
N PHE A 129 9.34 -5.94 -2.90
CA PHE A 129 10.62 -6.31 -3.51
C PHE A 129 11.51 -7.06 -2.51
N MET A 130 12.30 -7.98 -3.02
CA MET A 130 13.43 -8.50 -2.26
C MET A 130 14.40 -7.36 -1.93
N ALA A 131 14.88 -7.32 -0.69
CA ALA A 131 15.74 -6.24 -0.20
C ALA A 131 16.91 -5.94 -1.17
N GLY A 132 16.94 -4.71 -1.67
CA GLY A 132 17.97 -4.22 -2.59
C GLY A 132 17.86 -4.72 -4.03
N SER A 133 16.74 -5.28 -4.44
CA SER A 133 16.51 -5.74 -5.80
C SER A 133 15.19 -5.21 -6.38
N LYS A 134 15.01 -5.37 -7.70
CA LYS A 134 13.75 -5.14 -8.41
C LYS A 134 13.00 -6.46 -8.68
N GLU A 135 13.21 -7.47 -7.84
CA GLU A 135 12.64 -8.80 -8.00
C GLU A 135 11.60 -9.08 -6.93
N LEU A 136 10.54 -9.75 -7.34
CA LEU A 136 9.50 -10.31 -6.49
C LEU A 136 9.58 -11.83 -6.57
N THR A 137 9.29 -12.52 -5.49
CA THR A 137 9.23 -13.98 -5.47
C THR A 137 7.85 -14.45 -5.09
N LEU A 138 7.23 -15.27 -5.94
CA LEU A 138 5.93 -15.87 -5.74
C LEU A 138 6.08 -17.38 -5.55
N GLU A 139 5.82 -17.89 -4.35
CA GLU A 139 5.70 -19.33 -4.09
C GLU A 139 4.33 -19.83 -4.57
N ILE A 140 4.34 -20.87 -5.42
CA ILE A 140 3.11 -21.46 -5.94
C ILE A 140 2.50 -22.37 -4.85
N PRO A 141 1.27 -22.08 -4.38
CA PRO A 141 0.65 -22.87 -3.32
C PRO A 141 0.44 -24.34 -3.72
N LYS A 142 0.56 -25.23 -2.76
CA LYS A 142 0.49 -26.70 -2.98
C LYS A 142 -0.82 -27.18 -3.64
N TYR A 143 -1.90 -26.46 -3.41
CA TYR A 143 -3.24 -26.82 -3.91
C TYR A 143 -3.78 -25.81 -4.92
N GLU A 144 -2.87 -25.11 -5.58
CA GLU A 144 -3.27 -24.14 -6.61
C GLU A 144 -3.78 -24.89 -7.85
N PRO A 145 -4.92 -24.47 -8.45
CA PRO A 145 -5.45 -25.11 -9.65
C PRO A 145 -4.50 -25.01 -10.84
N ASP A 146 -4.41 -26.09 -11.61
CA ASP A 146 -3.72 -26.08 -12.89
C ASP A 146 -4.36 -25.07 -13.86
N GLY A 147 -3.55 -24.50 -14.73
CA GLY A 147 -4.04 -23.64 -15.79
C GLY A 147 -3.10 -22.49 -16.13
N LYS A 148 -3.55 -21.67 -17.07
CA LYS A 148 -2.85 -20.47 -17.46
C LYS A 148 -3.27 -19.31 -16.54
N TYR A 149 -2.28 -18.67 -15.95
CA TYR A 149 -2.41 -17.46 -15.16
C TYR A 149 -1.95 -16.27 -16.00
N ASP A 150 -2.81 -15.30 -16.20
CA ASP A 150 -2.46 -14.07 -16.90
C ASP A 150 -2.22 -12.94 -15.88
N LEU A 151 -1.25 -12.09 -16.18
CA LEU A 151 -1.01 -10.86 -15.45
C LEU A 151 -2.24 -9.95 -15.55
N THR A 152 -2.77 -9.51 -14.43
CA THR A 152 -3.99 -8.68 -14.37
C THR A 152 -3.77 -7.32 -13.74
N VAL A 153 -2.85 -7.23 -12.78
CA VAL A 153 -2.56 -5.98 -12.06
C VAL A 153 -1.07 -5.85 -11.81
N VAL A 154 -0.56 -4.66 -12.04
CA VAL A 154 0.73 -4.19 -11.51
C VAL A 154 0.46 -2.84 -10.86
N CYS A 155 0.85 -2.69 -9.59
CA CYS A 155 0.79 -1.44 -8.87
C CYS A 155 2.19 -1.09 -8.37
N LEU A 156 2.62 0.13 -8.59
CA LEU A 156 3.89 0.68 -8.12
C LEU A 156 3.61 1.79 -7.12
N GLU A 157 4.37 1.83 -6.06
CA GLU A 157 4.35 2.89 -5.05
C GLU A 157 5.75 3.50 -4.94
N ASP A 158 5.85 4.83 -4.97
CA ASP A 158 7.06 5.61 -4.67
C ASP A 158 7.22 5.87 -3.16
N ASN A 159 8.33 6.49 -2.79
CA ASN A 159 8.63 6.81 -1.38
C ASN A 159 7.93 8.07 -0.88
#